data_1ba8bbbda89eb54609cc0aa182eb5fd9
#
_entry.id   1ba8bbbda89eb54609cc0aa182eb5fd9
#
_cell.length_a   1.000
_cell.length_b   1.000
_cell.length_c   1.000
_cell.angle_alpha   90.00
_cell.angle_beta   90.00
_cell.angle_gamma   90.00
#
_symmetry.space_group_name_H-M   'P 1'
#
loop_
_entity.id
_entity.type
_entity.pdbx_description
1 polymer ?
#
loop_
_entity_poly.entity_id
_entity_poly.type
_entity_poly.pdbx_seq_one_letter_code
_entity_poly.pdbx_strand_id
1 'polypeptide(L)'
;YLKRLQKKNTTSEDKSIFLGAGAYRHFSPILIDHLISRGEFATSYTPYQPEVSQGTLQAIFEFQTMVCLLTGMEIANASMYDGASALAEAVIMANRINRRNEFLVSSAIHPEYRSVVDTYTRGSKFDLKEVPYTAEGGTDFEFILKNLTENTAAVVIQSPNFFGTVEKYVSLAESLSKNGTLLIVAVAEAISLGILKPPGERGADIVVGEGQSFGLPVSFGGPYVGFFATREKYLRQIPGRLAGETQDQNGKRAFVLTLSTREQHIRRERATSNICTNQGLCALAATIFLSTLGKQ
;
A
#
# COMPACT_ATOMS: atom_id res chain seq x y z
N TYR A 1 -22.61 6.74 32.47
CA TYR A 1 -21.21 7.02 32.72
C TYR A 1 -20.39 7.13 31.43
N LEU A 2 -20.38 6.10 30.57
CA LEU A 2 -19.60 6.05 29.32
C LEU A 2 -19.95 7.18 28.35
N LYS A 3 -21.24 7.49 28.15
CA LYS A 3 -21.66 8.64 27.33
C LYS A 3 -21.11 9.98 27.83
N ARG A 4 -20.94 10.14 29.14
CA ARG A 4 -20.34 11.36 29.75
C ARG A 4 -18.84 11.43 29.46
N LEU A 5 -18.13 10.30 29.43
CA LEU A 5 -16.72 10.25 29.07
C LEU A 5 -16.54 10.52 27.56
N GLN A 6 -17.37 9.90 26.73
CA GLN A 6 -17.36 10.10 25.27
C GLN A 6 -17.51 11.59 24.89
N LYS A 7 -18.43 12.32 25.55
CA LYS A 7 -18.64 13.76 25.32
C LYS A 7 -17.43 14.66 25.68
N LYS A 8 -16.41 14.13 26.34
CA LYS A 8 -15.16 14.87 26.62
C LYS A 8 -14.17 14.80 25.47
N ASN A 9 -14.36 13.89 24.51
CA ASN A 9 -13.53 13.81 23.32
C ASN A 9 -13.93 14.89 22.32
N THR A 10 -12.93 15.44 21.65
CA THR A 10 -13.14 16.26 20.46
C THR A 10 -13.19 15.33 19.24
N THR A 11 -14.24 15.41 18.44
CA THR A 11 -14.45 14.54 17.29
C THR A 11 -14.39 15.32 15.99
N SER A 12 -14.19 14.61 14.89
CA SER A 12 -14.25 15.18 13.55
C SER A 12 -15.66 15.58 13.11
N GLU A 13 -16.69 15.24 13.89
CA GLU A 13 -18.07 15.66 13.62
C GLU A 13 -18.31 17.11 14.04
N ASP A 14 -17.61 17.55 15.10
CA ASP A 14 -17.79 18.87 15.71
C ASP A 14 -16.75 19.89 15.23
N LYS A 15 -15.71 19.48 14.52
CA LYS A 15 -14.56 20.30 14.13
C LYS A 15 -14.13 20.08 12.70
N SER A 16 -13.72 21.14 12.05
CA SER A 16 -12.92 21.04 10.81
C SER A 16 -11.49 20.67 11.16
N ILE A 17 -10.96 19.61 10.55
CA ILE A 17 -9.64 19.08 10.79
C ILE A 17 -8.71 19.49 9.66
N PHE A 18 -7.64 20.22 9.99
CA PHE A 18 -6.60 20.65 9.06
C PHE A 18 -5.25 19.96 9.34
N LEU A 19 -5.24 18.96 10.22
CA LEU A 19 -4.01 18.28 10.61
C LEU A 19 -3.42 17.47 9.45
N GLY A 20 -4.24 16.92 8.57
CA GLY A 20 -3.81 16.04 7.50
C GLY A 20 -3.23 14.73 8.03
N ALA A 21 -2.04 14.38 7.57
CA ALA A 21 -1.23 13.31 8.14
C ALA A 21 -1.74 11.87 7.89
N GLY A 22 -2.38 11.61 6.75
CA GLY A 22 -2.63 10.26 6.24
C GLY A 22 -3.91 9.57 6.72
N ALA A 23 -4.74 10.24 7.54
CA ALA A 23 -6.05 9.75 7.92
C ALA A 23 -7.08 10.87 7.80
N TYR A 24 -8.08 10.68 6.93
CA TYR A 24 -8.98 11.74 6.52
C TYR A 24 -10.44 11.32 6.66
N ARG A 25 -11.31 12.30 6.93
CA ARG A 25 -12.75 12.08 6.90
C ARG A 25 -13.23 12.15 5.46
N HIS A 26 -13.74 11.02 4.96
CA HIS A 26 -14.34 10.91 3.64
C HIS A 26 -15.79 10.49 3.72
N PHE A 27 -16.53 10.69 2.63
CA PHE A 27 -17.84 10.09 2.45
C PHE A 27 -17.68 8.56 2.40
N SER A 28 -18.47 7.86 3.20
CA SER A 28 -18.55 6.39 3.18
C SER A 28 -20.01 5.99 2.91
N PRO A 29 -20.29 5.25 1.82
CA PRO A 29 -21.63 4.73 1.55
C PRO A 29 -22.09 3.79 2.68
N ILE A 30 -23.36 3.94 3.13
CA ILE A 30 -23.94 3.07 4.17
C ILE A 30 -23.92 1.59 3.79
N LEU A 31 -23.87 1.29 2.51
CA LEU A 31 -23.77 -0.07 1.98
C LEU A 31 -22.55 -0.81 2.52
N ILE A 32 -21.44 -0.11 2.79
CA ILE A 32 -20.21 -0.71 3.32
C ILE A 32 -20.49 -1.36 4.66
N ASP A 33 -21.02 -0.59 5.63
CA ASP A 33 -21.31 -1.10 6.98
C ASP A 33 -22.30 -2.27 6.93
N HIS A 34 -23.29 -2.17 6.05
CA HIS A 34 -24.28 -3.22 5.88
C HIS A 34 -23.67 -4.53 5.36
N LEU A 35 -22.79 -4.47 4.39
CA LEU A 35 -22.17 -5.67 3.81
C LEU A 35 -21.06 -6.26 4.68
N ILE A 36 -20.17 -5.45 5.27
CA ILE A 36 -19.08 -5.97 6.11
C ILE A 36 -19.59 -6.57 7.43
N SER A 37 -20.79 -6.18 7.89
CA SER A 37 -21.42 -6.73 9.10
C SER A 37 -22.09 -8.07 8.88
N ARG A 38 -22.22 -8.56 7.64
CA ARG A 38 -22.78 -9.88 7.36
C ARG A 38 -21.90 -10.98 7.97
N GLY A 39 -22.54 -11.99 8.55
CA GLY A 39 -21.85 -13.08 9.23
C GLY A 39 -20.82 -13.81 8.36
N GLU A 40 -21.12 -13.95 7.06
CA GLU A 40 -20.23 -14.62 6.10
C GLU A 40 -18.87 -13.96 5.97
N PHE A 41 -18.79 -12.63 6.14
CA PHE A 41 -17.54 -11.86 6.10
C PHE A 41 -16.99 -11.58 7.50
N ALA A 42 -17.84 -11.13 8.42
CA ALA A 42 -17.40 -10.72 9.77
C ALA A 42 -16.80 -11.86 10.58
N THR A 43 -17.21 -13.10 10.34
CA THR A 43 -16.66 -14.30 11.02
C THR A 43 -15.58 -15.01 10.21
N SER A 44 -15.31 -14.59 8.98
CA SER A 44 -14.27 -15.20 8.16
C SER A 44 -12.88 -14.89 8.70
N TYR A 45 -11.98 -15.86 8.55
CA TYR A 45 -10.56 -15.68 8.83
C TYR A 45 -9.76 -15.79 7.54
N THR A 46 -8.51 -16.13 7.60
CA THR A 46 -7.70 -16.35 6.41
C THR A 46 -8.26 -17.51 5.56
N PRO A 47 -8.49 -17.31 4.27
CA PRO A 47 -9.11 -18.30 3.38
C PRO A 47 -8.12 -19.39 2.95
N TYR A 48 -7.61 -20.18 3.90
CA TYR A 48 -6.66 -21.27 3.61
C TYR A 48 -7.29 -22.43 2.84
N GLN A 49 -8.59 -22.67 3.05
CA GLN A 49 -9.35 -23.72 2.38
C GLN A 49 -10.20 -23.10 1.27
N PRO A 50 -9.74 -23.14 0.02
CA PRO A 50 -10.46 -22.49 -1.09
C PRO A 50 -11.85 -23.09 -1.30
N GLU A 51 -12.06 -24.37 -0.95
CA GLU A 51 -13.33 -25.07 -1.14
C GLU A 51 -14.49 -24.39 -0.41
N VAL A 52 -14.23 -23.77 0.74
CA VAL A 52 -15.25 -23.12 1.59
C VAL A 52 -15.12 -21.60 1.64
N SER A 53 -14.15 -21.01 0.94
CA SER A 53 -13.79 -19.60 1.05
C SER A 53 -13.83 -18.85 -0.29
N GLN A 54 -14.56 -19.36 -1.28
CA GLN A 54 -14.57 -18.80 -2.63
C GLN A 54 -14.99 -17.32 -2.66
N GLY A 55 -16.03 -16.94 -1.89
CA GLY A 55 -16.47 -15.55 -1.83
C GLY A 55 -15.42 -14.60 -1.24
N THR A 56 -14.72 -15.00 -0.18
CA THR A 56 -13.64 -14.21 0.42
C THR A 56 -12.44 -14.10 -0.53
N LEU A 57 -12.06 -15.19 -1.19
CA LEU A 57 -10.97 -15.21 -2.18
C LEU A 57 -11.30 -14.34 -3.40
N GLN A 58 -12.53 -14.39 -3.86
CA GLN A 58 -12.99 -13.52 -4.96
C GLN A 58 -12.90 -12.04 -4.55
N ALA A 59 -13.37 -11.67 -3.36
CA ALA A 59 -13.29 -10.30 -2.86
C ALA A 59 -11.82 -9.81 -2.78
N ILE A 60 -10.89 -10.66 -2.34
CA ILE A 60 -9.47 -10.35 -2.32
C ILE A 60 -8.94 -10.16 -3.76
N PHE A 61 -9.30 -11.03 -4.69
CA PHE A 61 -8.90 -10.93 -6.08
C PHE A 61 -9.42 -9.62 -6.72
N GLU A 62 -10.65 -9.25 -6.43
CA GLU A 62 -11.24 -7.98 -6.89
C GLU A 62 -10.53 -6.77 -6.28
N PHE A 63 -10.17 -6.80 -4.99
CA PHE A 63 -9.33 -5.77 -4.37
C PHE A 63 -8.00 -5.61 -5.11
N GLN A 64 -7.29 -6.70 -5.35
CA GLN A 64 -6.02 -6.69 -6.10
C GLN A 64 -6.20 -6.06 -7.49
N THR A 65 -7.26 -6.42 -8.18
CA THR A 65 -7.57 -5.88 -9.51
C THR A 65 -7.81 -4.37 -9.47
N MET A 66 -8.58 -3.89 -8.49
CA MET A 66 -8.85 -2.46 -8.33
C MET A 66 -7.59 -1.67 -7.98
N VAL A 67 -6.74 -2.21 -7.11
CA VAL A 67 -5.44 -1.59 -6.79
C VAL A 67 -4.53 -1.54 -8.03
N CYS A 68 -4.48 -2.60 -8.84
CA CYS A 68 -3.75 -2.58 -10.10
C CYS A 68 -4.26 -1.47 -11.04
N LEU A 69 -5.57 -1.35 -11.21
CA LEU A 69 -6.19 -0.33 -12.07
C LEU A 69 -5.88 1.10 -11.59
N LEU A 70 -6.00 1.36 -10.28
CA LEU A 70 -5.75 2.67 -9.68
C LEU A 70 -4.27 3.07 -9.75
N THR A 71 -3.38 2.11 -9.57
CA THR A 71 -1.93 2.37 -9.53
C THR A 71 -1.23 2.28 -10.88
N GLY A 72 -1.89 1.70 -11.90
CA GLY A 72 -1.29 1.43 -13.20
C GLY A 72 -0.21 0.34 -13.13
N MET A 73 -0.36 -0.60 -12.18
CA MET A 73 0.55 -1.72 -11.98
C MET A 73 -0.08 -3.03 -12.43
N GLU A 74 0.75 -4.04 -12.69
CA GLU A 74 0.27 -5.33 -13.19
C GLU A 74 -0.10 -6.30 -12.06
N ILE A 75 0.52 -6.16 -10.87
CA ILE A 75 0.34 -7.06 -9.72
C ILE A 75 0.08 -6.26 -8.46
N ALA A 76 -0.92 -6.68 -7.67
CA ALA A 76 -1.13 -6.20 -6.30
C ALA A 76 -1.37 -7.39 -5.36
N ASN A 77 -1.03 -7.21 -4.08
CA ASN A 77 -1.28 -8.23 -3.06
C ASN A 77 -2.68 -8.08 -2.41
N ALA A 78 -3.01 -9.02 -1.55
CA ALA A 78 -4.30 -9.09 -0.85
C ALA A 78 -4.56 -7.95 0.14
N SER A 79 -3.63 -7.16 0.46
CA SER A 79 -3.46 -5.93 1.25
C SER A 79 -2.30 -6.02 2.23
N MET A 80 -1.93 -4.85 2.76
CA MET A 80 -0.96 -4.68 3.85
C MET A 80 -1.70 -4.20 5.09
N TYR A 81 -1.00 -4.05 6.22
CA TYR A 81 -1.62 -3.57 7.46
C TYR A 81 -2.02 -2.09 7.35
N ASP A 82 -1.11 -1.28 6.83
CA ASP A 82 -1.27 0.14 6.56
C ASP A 82 -0.25 0.61 5.51
N GLY A 83 -0.33 1.88 5.12
CA GLY A 83 0.59 2.46 4.13
C GLY A 83 2.04 2.53 4.61
N ALA A 84 2.27 2.73 5.91
CA ALA A 84 3.61 2.84 6.47
C ALA A 84 4.34 1.49 6.45
N SER A 85 3.67 0.41 6.88
CA SER A 85 4.22 -0.95 6.79
C SER A 85 4.40 -1.40 5.33
N ALA A 86 3.50 -0.99 4.44
CA ALA A 86 3.64 -1.24 3.01
C ALA A 86 4.91 -0.58 2.45
N LEU A 87 5.20 0.67 2.85
CA LEU A 87 6.43 1.37 2.42
C LEU A 87 7.69 0.69 2.95
N ALA A 88 7.70 0.27 4.20
CA ALA A 88 8.84 -0.45 4.78
C ALA A 88 9.12 -1.77 4.05
N GLU A 89 8.08 -2.53 3.74
CA GLU A 89 8.21 -3.77 2.96
C GLU A 89 8.64 -3.51 1.51
N ALA A 90 8.27 -2.35 0.91
CA ALA A 90 8.75 -1.97 -0.42
C ALA A 90 10.26 -1.71 -0.44
N VAL A 91 10.78 -1.03 0.58
CA VAL A 91 12.23 -0.82 0.77
C VAL A 91 12.97 -2.16 0.90
N ILE A 92 12.47 -3.07 1.73
CA ILE A 92 13.03 -4.41 1.89
C ILE A 92 12.95 -5.21 0.58
N MET A 93 11.83 -5.11 -0.15
CA MET A 93 11.66 -5.76 -1.44
C MET A 93 12.65 -5.25 -2.47
N ALA A 94 12.95 -3.96 -2.52
CA ALA A 94 13.90 -3.38 -3.46
C ALA A 94 15.31 -3.97 -3.27
N ASN A 95 15.77 -4.13 -2.03
CA ASN A 95 17.03 -4.83 -1.75
C ASN A 95 17.01 -6.29 -2.24
N ARG A 96 15.89 -7.01 -2.05
CA ARG A 96 15.79 -8.39 -2.55
C ARG A 96 15.88 -8.49 -4.07
N ILE A 97 15.36 -7.48 -4.79
CA ILE A 97 15.37 -7.44 -6.26
C ILE A 97 16.78 -7.25 -6.80
N ASN A 98 17.49 -6.21 -6.35
CA ASN A 98 18.76 -5.81 -6.96
C ASN A 98 20.00 -6.01 -6.08
N ARG A 99 19.83 -6.47 -4.82
CA ARG A 99 20.90 -6.74 -3.85
C ARG A 99 21.75 -5.53 -3.48
N ARG A 100 21.25 -4.33 -3.71
CA ARG A 100 21.88 -3.06 -3.32
C ARG A 100 21.36 -2.61 -1.96
N ASN A 101 22.13 -1.82 -1.22
CA ASN A 101 21.86 -1.49 0.18
C ASN A 101 21.63 0.01 0.44
N GLU A 102 21.85 0.87 -0.53
CA GLU A 102 21.67 2.30 -0.39
C GLU A 102 20.27 2.72 -0.85
N PHE A 103 19.62 3.57 -0.08
CA PHE A 103 18.28 4.11 -0.38
C PHE A 103 18.28 5.62 -0.26
N LEU A 104 17.74 6.31 -1.25
CA LEU A 104 17.51 7.75 -1.20
C LEU A 104 16.03 7.99 -0.85
N VAL A 105 15.78 8.47 0.38
CA VAL A 105 14.43 8.60 0.95
C VAL A 105 14.07 10.07 1.11
N SER A 106 13.04 10.52 0.42
CA SER A 106 12.61 11.92 0.48
C SER A 106 12.12 12.31 1.89
N SER A 107 12.59 13.46 2.38
CA SER A 107 12.10 14.05 3.62
C SER A 107 10.68 14.63 3.49
N ALA A 108 10.18 14.77 2.27
CA ALA A 108 8.79 15.13 1.98
C ALA A 108 7.80 13.95 2.09
N ILE A 109 8.26 12.74 2.44
CA ILE A 109 7.41 11.62 2.83
C ILE A 109 6.85 11.86 4.23
N HIS A 110 5.64 11.38 4.48
CA HIS A 110 5.01 11.39 5.80
C HIS A 110 6.00 10.94 6.89
N PRO A 111 6.22 11.74 7.95
CA PRO A 111 7.26 11.46 8.95
C PRO A 111 7.08 10.12 9.67
N GLU A 112 5.84 9.72 9.98
CA GLU A 112 5.56 8.42 10.58
C GLU A 112 5.95 7.27 9.64
N TYR A 113 5.73 7.41 8.33
CA TYR A 113 6.14 6.40 7.34
C TYR A 113 7.65 6.23 7.34
N ARG A 114 8.40 7.33 7.38
CA ARG A 114 9.86 7.29 7.48
C ARG A 114 10.33 6.62 8.77
N SER A 115 9.67 6.91 9.91
CA SER A 115 9.94 6.27 11.20
C SER A 115 9.70 4.76 11.17
N VAL A 116 8.64 4.30 10.49
CA VAL A 116 8.35 2.87 10.34
C VAL A 116 9.40 2.20 9.45
N VAL A 117 9.80 2.84 8.34
CA VAL A 117 10.91 2.34 7.49
C VAL A 117 12.19 2.19 8.31
N ASP A 118 12.60 3.21 9.08
CA ASP A 118 13.76 3.12 9.98
C ASP A 118 13.64 1.95 10.95
N THR A 119 12.48 1.78 11.57
CA THR A 119 12.24 0.70 12.53
C THR A 119 12.40 -0.69 11.90
N TYR A 120 11.83 -0.90 10.72
CA TYR A 120 11.91 -2.18 10.00
C TYR A 120 13.32 -2.50 9.50
N THR A 121 14.10 -1.48 9.18
CA THR A 121 15.44 -1.63 8.59
C THR A 121 16.58 -1.52 9.59
N ARG A 122 16.32 -1.13 10.83
CA ARG A 122 17.34 -0.88 11.88
C ARG A 122 18.30 -2.04 12.12
N GLY A 123 17.83 -3.28 11.99
CA GLY A 123 18.66 -4.49 12.12
C GLY A 123 19.37 -4.91 10.83
N SER A 124 19.18 -4.19 9.74
CA SER A 124 19.75 -4.50 8.43
C SER A 124 21.06 -3.72 8.19
N LYS A 125 21.70 -3.99 7.05
CA LYS A 125 22.86 -3.22 6.57
C LYS A 125 22.44 -2.13 5.57
N PHE A 126 21.20 -1.63 5.67
CA PHE A 126 20.70 -0.61 4.75
C PHE A 126 21.22 0.77 5.15
N ASP A 127 21.60 1.54 4.14
CA ASP A 127 22.01 2.94 4.26
C ASP A 127 20.86 3.82 3.73
N LEU A 128 20.08 4.38 4.66
CA LEU A 128 18.96 5.27 4.34
C LEU A 128 19.45 6.72 4.33
N LYS A 129 19.67 7.27 3.15
CA LYS A 129 20.07 8.68 2.97
C LYS A 129 18.86 9.56 2.78
N GLU A 130 18.71 10.56 3.63
CA GLU A 130 17.63 11.53 3.53
C GLU A 130 17.86 12.48 2.35
N VAL A 131 16.84 12.64 1.50
CA VAL A 131 16.80 13.61 0.39
C VAL A 131 16.03 14.82 0.86
N PRO A 132 16.60 16.04 0.81
CA PRO A 132 15.91 17.24 1.23
C PRO A 132 14.72 17.57 0.32
N TYR A 133 13.85 18.44 0.78
CA TYR A 133 12.82 19.08 -0.04
C TYR A 133 13.24 20.49 -0.43
N THR A 134 12.71 20.98 -1.55
CA THR A 134 12.95 22.32 -2.05
C THR A 134 12.13 23.36 -1.29
N ALA A 135 12.39 24.65 -1.52
CA ALA A 135 11.62 25.73 -0.93
C ALA A 135 10.12 25.70 -1.31
N GLU A 136 9.80 25.08 -2.45
CA GLU A 136 8.44 24.90 -2.96
C GLU A 136 7.76 23.64 -2.36
N GLY A 137 8.43 22.92 -1.46
CA GLY A 137 7.92 21.74 -0.77
C GLY A 137 7.94 20.45 -1.60
N GLY A 138 8.60 20.42 -2.76
CA GLY A 138 8.83 19.23 -3.55
C GLY A 138 10.11 18.52 -3.17
N THR A 139 10.25 17.23 -3.49
CA THR A 139 11.50 16.48 -3.33
C THR A 139 12.61 17.07 -4.19
N ASP A 140 13.81 17.24 -3.66
CA ASP A 140 14.98 17.72 -4.41
C ASP A 140 15.53 16.62 -5.34
N PHE A 141 15.06 16.59 -6.58
CA PHE A 141 15.48 15.63 -7.59
C PHE A 141 16.93 15.84 -8.07
N GLU A 142 17.43 17.07 -8.01
CA GLU A 142 18.83 17.32 -8.34
C GLU A 142 19.77 16.69 -7.31
N PHE A 143 19.40 16.79 -6.03
CA PHE A 143 20.13 16.08 -4.96
C PHE A 143 20.13 14.57 -5.21
N ILE A 144 18.99 13.96 -5.59
CA ILE A 144 18.91 12.54 -5.92
C ILE A 144 19.90 12.20 -7.03
N LEU A 145 19.85 12.91 -8.15
CA LEU A 145 20.73 12.62 -9.31
C LEU A 145 22.22 12.78 -9.01
N LYS A 146 22.59 13.73 -8.14
CA LYS A 146 23.98 13.93 -7.70
C LYS A 146 24.49 12.83 -6.76
N ASN A 147 23.59 12.20 -5.99
CA ASN A 147 23.92 11.19 -4.99
C ASN A 147 23.59 9.76 -5.45
N LEU A 148 23.14 9.58 -6.68
CA LEU A 148 22.87 8.28 -7.24
C LEU A 148 24.16 7.51 -7.48
N THR A 149 24.25 6.30 -6.94
CA THR A 149 25.41 5.41 -7.07
C THR A 149 24.99 4.06 -7.68
N GLU A 150 25.97 3.24 -8.04
CA GLU A 150 25.72 1.86 -8.47
C GLU A 150 25.16 0.98 -7.34
N ASN A 151 25.32 1.39 -6.07
CA ASN A 151 24.78 0.69 -4.90
C ASN A 151 23.39 1.19 -4.48
N THR A 152 22.84 2.20 -5.15
CA THR A 152 21.50 2.71 -4.85
C THR A 152 20.45 1.69 -5.26
N ALA A 153 19.77 1.09 -4.27
CA ALA A 153 18.72 0.09 -4.46
C ALA A 153 17.43 0.72 -4.97
N ALA A 154 17.00 1.79 -4.31
CA ALA A 154 15.78 2.51 -4.66
C ALA A 154 15.82 3.98 -4.26
N VAL A 155 15.03 4.77 -4.98
CA VAL A 155 14.59 6.10 -4.58
C VAL A 155 13.16 5.98 -4.08
N VAL A 156 12.88 6.61 -2.93
CA VAL A 156 11.57 6.57 -2.27
C VAL A 156 10.99 7.98 -2.21
N ILE A 157 9.82 8.19 -2.81
CA ILE A 157 9.11 9.46 -2.80
C ILE A 157 7.64 9.24 -2.40
N GLN A 158 6.94 10.31 -2.04
CA GLN A 158 5.50 10.30 -1.84
C GLN A 158 4.84 11.30 -2.80
N SER A 159 3.73 10.92 -3.44
CA SER A 159 3.00 11.84 -4.31
C SER A 159 1.48 11.57 -4.26
N PRO A 160 0.64 12.55 -3.86
CA PRO A 160 1.04 13.84 -3.31
C PRO A 160 1.89 13.68 -2.04
N ASN A 161 2.88 14.55 -1.84
CA ASN A 161 3.78 14.44 -0.71
C ASN A 161 3.16 15.01 0.59
N PHE A 162 3.90 15.01 1.70
CA PHE A 162 3.41 15.44 3.00
C PHE A 162 2.96 16.93 3.03
N PHE A 163 3.52 17.75 2.16
CA PHE A 163 3.15 19.17 2.01
C PHE A 163 2.01 19.40 0.99
N GLY A 164 1.48 18.34 0.38
CA GLY A 164 0.44 18.41 -0.64
C GLY A 164 0.95 18.63 -2.07
N THR A 165 2.27 18.66 -2.28
CA THR A 165 2.85 18.85 -3.62
C THR A 165 2.72 17.56 -4.44
N VAL A 166 2.23 17.69 -5.67
CA VAL A 166 2.21 16.61 -6.66
C VAL A 166 3.56 16.54 -7.37
N GLU A 167 4.34 15.52 -7.07
CA GLU A 167 5.70 15.36 -7.57
C GLU A 167 5.74 15.08 -9.09
N LYS A 168 6.68 15.72 -9.81
CA LYS A 168 6.86 15.61 -11.27
C LYS A 168 8.04 14.69 -11.61
N TYR A 169 7.97 13.42 -11.27
CA TYR A 169 9.10 12.47 -11.26
C TYR A 169 9.30 11.64 -12.55
N VAL A 170 8.64 11.93 -13.67
CA VAL A 170 8.76 11.11 -14.90
C VAL A 170 10.21 11.08 -15.42
N SER A 171 10.87 12.22 -15.52
CA SER A 171 12.28 12.32 -15.95
C SER A 171 13.25 11.66 -14.95
N LEU A 172 12.93 11.73 -13.65
CA LEU A 172 13.67 11.02 -12.62
C LEU A 172 13.54 9.52 -12.84
N ALA A 173 12.33 9.00 -13.03
CA ALA A 173 12.08 7.56 -13.27
C ALA A 173 12.90 7.02 -14.45
N GLU A 174 12.98 7.77 -15.55
CA GLU A 174 13.80 7.42 -16.71
C GLU A 174 15.30 7.33 -16.37
N SER A 175 15.79 8.26 -15.57
CA SER A 175 17.19 8.28 -15.13
C SER A 175 17.51 7.12 -14.18
N LEU A 176 16.62 6.82 -13.24
CA LEU A 176 16.75 5.72 -12.31
C LEU A 176 16.76 4.37 -13.03
N SER A 177 15.86 4.19 -14.01
CA SER A 177 15.79 2.98 -14.81
C SER A 177 17.10 2.67 -15.53
N LYS A 178 17.77 3.69 -16.06
CA LYS A 178 19.09 3.52 -16.72
C LYS A 178 20.19 3.05 -15.75
N ASN A 179 20.08 3.42 -14.48
CA ASN A 179 21.01 3.00 -13.42
C ASN A 179 20.61 1.65 -12.79
N GLY A 180 19.46 1.09 -13.12
CA GLY A 180 18.90 -0.09 -12.47
C GLY A 180 18.45 0.13 -11.02
N THR A 181 18.20 1.39 -10.65
CA THR A 181 17.65 1.81 -9.37
C THR A 181 16.12 1.81 -9.45
N LEU A 182 15.44 1.28 -8.45
CA LEU A 182 13.98 1.21 -8.43
C LEU A 182 13.38 2.53 -7.96
N LEU A 183 12.21 2.87 -8.50
CA LEU A 183 11.40 3.98 -8.00
C LEU A 183 10.22 3.44 -7.19
N ILE A 184 10.19 3.77 -5.90
CA ILE A 184 9.09 3.48 -4.98
C ILE A 184 8.28 4.75 -4.78
N VAL A 185 6.98 4.69 -5.08
CA VAL A 185 6.06 5.81 -4.87
C VAL A 185 5.05 5.46 -3.78
N ALA A 186 5.06 6.23 -2.70
CA ALA A 186 4.06 6.16 -1.65
C ALA A 186 2.87 7.09 -1.97
N VAL A 187 1.65 6.63 -1.68
CA VAL A 187 0.40 7.38 -1.82
C VAL A 187 -0.31 7.36 -0.47
N ALA A 188 -0.18 8.43 0.32
CA ALA A 188 -0.79 8.50 1.65
C ALA A 188 -2.30 8.81 1.59
N GLU A 189 -2.76 9.46 0.51
CA GLU A 189 -4.17 9.77 0.27
C GLU A 189 -4.64 9.12 -1.04
N ALA A 190 -5.24 7.95 -0.93
CA ALA A 190 -5.58 7.13 -2.08
C ALA A 190 -6.65 7.72 -3.00
N ILE A 191 -7.53 8.61 -2.51
CA ILE A 191 -8.53 9.30 -3.34
C ILE A 191 -7.86 10.15 -4.44
N SER A 192 -6.63 10.60 -4.21
CA SER A 192 -5.86 11.33 -5.21
C SER A 192 -5.68 10.55 -6.52
N LEU A 193 -5.67 9.21 -6.47
CA LEU A 193 -5.57 8.34 -7.64
C LEU A 193 -6.79 8.43 -8.57
N GLY A 194 -7.93 8.95 -8.10
CA GLY A 194 -9.11 9.19 -8.93
C GLY A 194 -8.96 10.37 -9.90
N ILE A 195 -7.99 11.26 -9.67
CA ILE A 195 -7.76 12.46 -10.49
C ILE A 195 -6.33 12.58 -11.02
N LEU A 196 -5.38 11.91 -10.39
CA LEU A 196 -3.98 11.93 -10.81
C LEU A 196 -3.69 10.74 -11.72
N LYS A 197 -2.79 10.96 -12.67
CA LYS A 197 -2.31 9.87 -13.52
C LYS A 197 -1.66 8.77 -12.67
N PRO A 198 -1.99 7.48 -12.91
CA PRO A 198 -1.48 6.36 -12.13
C PRO A 198 0.05 6.37 -12.00
N PRO A 199 0.61 6.11 -10.81
CA PRO A 199 2.06 6.13 -10.62
C PRO A 199 2.83 5.15 -11.50
N GLY A 200 2.25 4.00 -11.80
CA GLY A 200 2.84 3.01 -12.70
C GLY A 200 3.02 3.53 -14.12
N GLU A 201 2.07 4.29 -14.65
CA GLU A 201 2.18 4.92 -15.97
C GLU A 201 3.22 6.05 -16.01
N ARG A 202 3.64 6.53 -14.85
CA ARG A 202 4.64 7.58 -14.68
C ARG A 202 6.04 7.03 -14.35
N GLY A 203 6.22 5.70 -14.44
CA GLY A 203 7.50 5.04 -14.30
C GLY A 203 7.83 4.47 -12.92
N ALA A 204 6.88 4.43 -11.98
CA ALA A 204 7.10 3.72 -10.72
C ALA A 204 7.32 2.22 -10.93
N ASP A 205 8.21 1.59 -10.16
CA ASP A 205 8.42 0.15 -10.10
C ASP A 205 7.58 -0.51 -9.02
N ILE A 206 7.40 0.19 -7.90
CA ILE A 206 6.59 -0.23 -6.75
C ILE A 206 5.73 0.94 -6.31
N VAL A 207 4.44 0.68 -6.10
CA VAL A 207 3.49 1.66 -5.56
C VAL A 207 2.88 1.09 -4.29
N VAL A 208 2.96 1.86 -3.22
CA VAL A 208 2.38 1.52 -1.93
C VAL A 208 1.55 2.67 -1.40
N GLY A 209 0.62 2.40 -0.53
CA GLY A 209 -0.15 3.50 0.03
C GLY A 209 -1.16 3.10 1.08
N GLU A 210 -1.91 4.10 1.55
CA GLU A 210 -2.95 3.96 2.55
C GLU A 210 -4.33 4.04 1.90
N GLY A 211 -5.12 3.00 2.07
CA GLY A 211 -6.47 2.90 1.53
C GLY A 211 -7.58 3.29 2.51
N GLN A 212 -7.26 3.94 3.63
CA GLN A 212 -8.26 4.36 4.63
C GLN A 212 -9.40 5.18 3.99
N SER A 213 -9.08 6.05 3.06
CA SER A 213 -10.05 6.89 2.37
C SER A 213 -11.00 6.11 1.44
N PHE A 214 -10.76 4.84 1.19
CA PHE A 214 -11.68 3.95 0.49
C PHE A 214 -12.77 3.37 1.41
N GLY A 215 -13.49 4.27 2.11
CA GLY A 215 -14.68 3.92 2.87
C GLY A 215 -14.45 3.46 4.30
N LEU A 216 -13.23 3.57 4.83
CA LEU A 216 -12.94 3.27 6.22
C LEU A 216 -13.07 4.52 7.10
N PRO A 217 -13.70 4.45 8.28
CA PRO A 217 -13.75 5.57 9.22
C PRO A 217 -12.37 5.84 9.82
N VAL A 218 -12.18 7.05 10.37
CA VAL A 218 -10.93 7.42 11.04
C VAL A 218 -10.67 6.58 12.30
N SER A 219 -11.72 6.19 13.03
CA SER A 219 -11.74 5.19 14.13
C SER A 219 -10.58 5.31 15.12
N PHE A 220 -10.26 6.54 15.57
CA PHE A 220 -9.17 6.78 16.54
C PHE A 220 -7.78 6.24 16.10
N GLY A 221 -7.55 6.09 14.81
CA GLY A 221 -6.27 5.66 14.28
C GLY A 221 -6.23 4.25 13.70
N GLY A 222 -7.38 3.65 13.42
CA GLY A 222 -7.45 2.36 12.73
C GLY A 222 -8.52 1.39 13.24
N PRO A 223 -8.57 0.18 12.67
CA PRO A 223 -7.63 -0.35 11.65
C PRO A 223 -7.82 0.32 10.29
N TYR A 224 -6.72 0.39 9.52
CA TYR A 224 -6.71 0.89 8.14
C TYR A 224 -6.38 -0.24 7.16
N VAL A 225 -6.04 0.09 5.91
CA VAL A 225 -5.67 -0.91 4.91
C VAL A 225 -4.57 -0.38 4.00
N GLY A 226 -3.39 -0.97 4.09
CA GLY A 226 -2.32 -0.70 3.14
C GLY A 226 -2.54 -1.40 1.81
N PHE A 227 -2.12 -0.80 0.72
CA PHE A 227 -2.02 -1.48 -0.56
C PHE A 227 -0.57 -1.52 -1.05
N PHE A 228 -0.28 -2.55 -1.83
CA PHE A 228 1.03 -2.80 -2.40
C PHE A 228 0.88 -3.33 -3.83
N ALA A 229 1.45 -2.62 -4.78
CA ALA A 229 1.41 -3.00 -6.18
C ALA A 229 2.79 -2.86 -6.85
N THR A 230 3.07 -3.68 -7.85
CA THR A 230 4.36 -3.71 -8.53
C THR A 230 4.25 -4.25 -9.96
N ARG A 231 5.38 -4.24 -10.67
CA ARG A 231 5.50 -4.82 -12.01
C ARG A 231 5.45 -6.35 -11.97
N GLU A 232 4.91 -6.99 -13.01
CA GLU A 232 4.78 -8.44 -13.11
C GLU A 232 6.13 -9.17 -12.97
N LYS A 233 7.20 -8.60 -13.51
CA LYS A 233 8.56 -9.15 -13.38
C LYS A 233 9.02 -9.34 -11.92
N TYR A 234 8.38 -8.68 -10.95
CA TYR A 234 8.68 -8.78 -9.53
C TYR A 234 7.68 -9.64 -8.73
N LEU A 235 6.77 -10.32 -9.39
CA LEU A 235 5.72 -11.13 -8.76
C LEU A 235 6.24 -12.05 -7.64
N ARG A 236 7.39 -12.67 -7.82
CA ARG A 236 7.97 -13.58 -6.83
C ARG A 236 8.61 -12.88 -5.62
N GLN A 237 8.76 -11.56 -5.67
CA GLN A 237 9.37 -10.75 -4.60
C GLN A 237 8.35 -9.96 -3.78
N ILE A 238 7.10 -9.85 -4.25
CA ILE A 238 6.06 -9.07 -3.58
C ILE A 238 5.77 -9.65 -2.17
N PRO A 239 5.67 -8.82 -1.12
CA PRO A 239 5.26 -9.28 0.20
C PRO A 239 3.77 -9.62 0.26
N GLY A 240 3.36 -10.32 1.30
CA GLY A 240 1.96 -10.61 1.57
C GLY A 240 1.36 -11.69 0.68
N ARG A 241 0.07 -11.92 0.87
CA ARG A 241 -0.70 -12.95 0.15
C ARG A 241 -1.14 -12.50 -1.23
N LEU A 242 -1.37 -13.50 -2.07
CA LEU A 242 -1.91 -13.32 -3.42
C LEU A 242 -3.06 -14.29 -3.64
N ALA A 243 -4.21 -13.78 -4.06
CA ALA A 243 -5.29 -14.59 -4.62
C ALA A 243 -5.10 -14.68 -6.13
N GLY A 244 -5.22 -15.88 -6.66
CA GLY A 244 -5.16 -16.17 -8.10
C GLY A 244 -6.46 -16.78 -8.59
N GLU A 245 -6.75 -16.56 -9.86
CA GLU A 245 -7.87 -17.21 -10.54
C GLU A 245 -7.44 -18.60 -11.06
N THR A 246 -8.36 -19.56 -10.99
CA THR A 246 -8.20 -20.92 -11.45
C THR A 246 -9.54 -21.48 -11.94
N GLN A 247 -9.59 -22.75 -12.26
CA GLN A 247 -10.83 -23.48 -12.55
C GLN A 247 -10.97 -24.69 -11.62
N ASP A 248 -12.22 -25.01 -11.26
CA ASP A 248 -12.55 -26.20 -10.51
C ASP A 248 -12.55 -27.46 -11.42
N GLN A 249 -12.85 -28.62 -10.84
CA GLN A 249 -12.90 -29.88 -11.59
C GLN A 249 -13.94 -29.90 -12.73
N ASN A 250 -14.93 -29.00 -12.68
CA ASN A 250 -15.98 -28.89 -13.68
C ASN A 250 -15.73 -27.76 -14.67
N GLY A 251 -14.53 -27.12 -14.63
CA GLY A 251 -14.17 -25.99 -15.48
C GLY A 251 -14.81 -24.66 -15.06
N LYS A 252 -15.41 -24.56 -13.88
CA LYS A 252 -15.94 -23.31 -13.36
C LYS A 252 -14.82 -22.44 -12.82
N ARG A 253 -14.95 -21.13 -13.03
CA ARG A 253 -14.08 -20.12 -12.43
C ARG A 253 -14.02 -20.27 -10.92
N ALA A 254 -12.82 -20.32 -10.37
CA ALA A 254 -12.55 -20.46 -8.96
C ALA A 254 -11.34 -19.63 -8.54
N PHE A 255 -11.14 -19.44 -7.25
CA PHE A 255 -10.05 -18.66 -6.68
C PHE A 255 -9.28 -19.45 -5.64
N VAL A 256 -7.97 -19.22 -5.58
CA VAL A 256 -7.07 -19.88 -4.62
C VAL A 256 -6.03 -18.89 -4.09
N LEU A 257 -5.46 -19.16 -2.91
CA LEU A 257 -4.20 -18.52 -2.53
C LEU A 257 -3.07 -19.10 -3.37
N THR A 258 -2.24 -18.23 -3.95
CA THR A 258 -1.15 -18.64 -4.83
C THR A 258 0.20 -18.19 -4.30
N LEU A 259 1.28 -18.87 -4.72
CA LEU A 259 2.66 -18.59 -4.32
C LEU A 259 2.88 -18.62 -2.78
N SER A 260 2.10 -19.37 -2.05
CA SER A 260 2.14 -19.47 -0.58
C SER A 260 3.51 -19.95 -0.04
N THR A 261 4.33 -20.58 -0.87
CA THR A 261 5.70 -20.97 -0.50
C THR A 261 6.62 -19.78 -0.16
N ARG A 262 6.21 -18.55 -0.41
CA ARG A 262 6.94 -17.33 -0.02
C ARG A 262 6.61 -16.91 1.41
N GLU A 263 5.51 -17.40 1.99
CA GLU A 263 4.95 -16.94 3.24
C GLU A 263 5.73 -17.45 4.46
N GLN A 264 5.65 -16.70 5.56
CA GLN A 264 6.39 -16.91 6.80
C GLN A 264 6.08 -18.26 7.44
N HIS A 265 4.83 -18.73 7.42
CA HIS A 265 4.44 -20.02 8.02
C HIS A 265 5.05 -21.24 7.30
N ILE A 266 5.52 -21.08 6.05
CA ILE A 266 6.20 -22.13 5.27
C ILE A 266 7.72 -21.95 5.32
N ARG A 267 8.21 -20.74 4.99
CA ARG A 267 9.65 -20.47 4.85
C ARG A 267 10.34 -19.97 6.10
N ARG A 268 9.58 -19.61 7.14
CA ARG A 268 10.10 -19.09 8.41
C ARG A 268 11.06 -17.93 8.20
N GLU A 269 12.31 -18.03 8.66
CA GLU A 269 13.36 -17.00 8.52
C GLU A 269 13.75 -16.68 7.07
N ARG A 270 13.39 -17.56 6.13
CA ARG A 270 13.63 -17.36 4.68
C ARG A 270 12.44 -16.79 3.94
N ALA A 271 11.37 -16.43 4.65
CA ALA A 271 10.18 -15.86 4.04
C ALA A 271 10.49 -14.54 3.33
N THR A 272 9.67 -14.23 2.34
CA THR A 272 9.78 -12.96 1.59
C THR A 272 9.46 -11.77 2.48
N SER A 273 8.60 -11.96 3.50
CA SER A 273 8.17 -10.92 4.43
C SER A 273 7.69 -11.56 5.73
N ASN A 274 7.67 -10.77 6.81
CA ASN A 274 7.04 -11.15 8.08
C ASN A 274 5.52 -10.86 8.11
N ILE A 275 4.95 -10.35 7.04
CA ILE A 275 3.49 -10.19 6.90
C ILE A 275 2.84 -11.57 6.96
N CYS A 276 1.98 -11.78 7.96
CA CYS A 276 1.31 -13.06 8.19
C CYS A 276 -0.10 -13.07 7.59
N THR A 277 -0.94 -12.12 7.98
CA THR A 277 -2.28 -11.92 7.42
C THR A 277 -2.36 -10.58 6.72
N ASN A 278 -3.42 -10.38 5.95
CA ASN A 278 -3.79 -9.08 5.40
C ASN A 278 -4.92 -8.45 6.24
N GLN A 279 -5.33 -7.23 5.93
CA GLN A 279 -6.50 -6.55 6.51
C GLN A 279 -7.77 -6.94 5.76
N GLY A 280 -8.18 -8.21 5.83
CA GLY A 280 -9.23 -8.77 4.98
C GLY A 280 -10.55 -8.02 5.00
N LEU A 281 -11.07 -7.66 6.18
CA LEU A 281 -12.34 -6.94 6.31
C LEU A 281 -12.21 -5.49 5.81
N CYS A 282 -11.09 -4.84 6.06
CA CYS A 282 -10.82 -3.48 5.57
C CYS A 282 -10.63 -3.48 4.04
N ALA A 283 -9.97 -4.49 3.48
CA ALA A 283 -9.85 -4.66 2.03
C ALA A 283 -11.20 -4.91 1.37
N LEU A 284 -12.09 -5.69 2.02
CA LEU A 284 -13.47 -5.85 1.57
C LEU A 284 -14.23 -4.52 1.58
N ALA A 285 -14.11 -3.72 2.65
CA ALA A 285 -14.74 -2.40 2.72
C ALA A 285 -14.26 -1.50 1.57
N ALA A 286 -12.96 -1.47 1.31
CA ALA A 286 -12.37 -0.73 0.19
C ALA A 286 -12.88 -1.24 -1.18
N THR A 287 -13.01 -2.56 -1.35
CA THR A 287 -13.57 -3.16 -2.56
C THR A 287 -15.02 -2.74 -2.79
N ILE A 288 -15.85 -2.77 -1.74
CA ILE A 288 -17.25 -2.33 -1.79
C ILE A 288 -17.33 -0.84 -2.13
N PHE A 289 -16.49 -0.01 -1.50
CA PHE A 289 -16.42 1.42 -1.78
C PHE A 289 -16.11 1.69 -3.25
N LEU A 290 -15.04 1.14 -3.77
CA LEU A 290 -14.59 1.32 -5.15
C LEU A 290 -15.62 0.79 -6.15
N SER A 291 -16.25 -0.36 -5.87
CA SER A 291 -17.32 -0.94 -6.70
C SER A 291 -18.57 -0.05 -6.72
N THR A 292 -18.91 0.58 -5.59
CA THR A 292 -20.08 1.45 -5.46
C THR A 292 -19.89 2.77 -6.22
N LEU A 293 -18.71 3.35 -6.16
CA LEU A 293 -18.39 4.59 -6.89
C LEU A 293 -18.21 4.34 -8.39
N GLY A 294 -17.70 3.18 -8.77
CA GLY A 294 -17.47 2.82 -10.17
C GLY A 294 -16.33 3.62 -10.81
N LYS A 295 -16.38 3.72 -12.15
CA LYS A 295 -15.33 4.38 -12.98
C LYS A 295 -15.61 5.86 -13.24
N GLN A 296 -16.67 6.42 -12.71
CA GLN A 296 -17.08 7.82 -13.00
C GLN A 296 -16.61 8.79 -11.94
#